data_a7a6bed15ddee2438a3dbe12e875a199
#
_entry.id   a7a6bed15ddee2438a3dbe12e875a199
#
_cell.length_a   1.000
_cell.length_b   1.000
_cell.length_c   1.000
_cell.angle_alpha   90.00
_cell.angle_beta   90.00
_cell.angle_gamma   90.00
#
_symmetry.space_group_name_H-M   'P 1'
#
loop_
_entity.id
_entity.type
_entity.pdbx_description
1 polymer ?
#
loop_
_entity_poly.entity_id
_entity_poly.type
_entity_poly.pdbx_seq_one_letter_code
_entity_poly.pdbx_strand_id
1 'polypeptide(L)'
;MIRSKDRWSTLSRSAGRWMLGAGAGALAFALVAPVTLAQQAQPKSTAAPKATTIVPAAGQTAEDAWVKLCMKNDQTGAKEICLVNHEGLEPNTGMVLIAAAVRKAEGDDKQQLLIRVPTAYALVMPAGVQIRIDEEKPIQLQYSICFPTSCQVQMELTAELYEKMRSGKQMVVAAMNIQQKTMGFPVPLTGFSKAYDGPPVDNATYEAQRSQLMEVFRKRQADLVAKAKQAKPAAGAPGNATAQQKKAPTP
;
A
#
# COMPACT_ATOMS: atom_id res chain seq x y z
N MET A 1 -15.46 -6.93 53.13
CA MET A 1 -14.78 -5.98 54.04
C MET A 1 -13.47 -5.61 53.40
N ILE A 2 -13.32 -4.44 52.89
CA ILE A 2 -12.39 -3.34 53.10
C ILE A 2 -12.66 -2.33 52.00
N ARG A 3 -13.23 -1.18 52.42
CA ARG A 3 -13.35 0.06 51.68
C ARG A 3 -11.97 0.72 51.67
N SER A 4 -11.58 1.31 50.54
CA SER A 4 -10.67 2.45 50.55
C SER A 4 -11.20 3.50 49.54
N LYS A 5 -11.72 4.59 50.13
CA LYS A 5 -11.93 5.92 49.53
C LYS A 5 -10.62 6.66 49.68
N ASP A 6 -10.26 7.47 48.68
CA ASP A 6 -9.52 8.73 48.82
C ASP A 6 -9.49 9.37 47.43
N ARG A 7 -10.22 10.38 47.19
CA ARG A 7 -10.12 11.79 47.48
C ARG A 7 -8.87 12.43 46.83
N TRP A 8 -9.03 13.05 45.68
CA TRP A 8 -8.13 14.10 45.23
C TRP A 8 -8.94 15.38 45.00
N SER A 9 -8.66 16.31 45.87
CA SER A 9 -9.20 17.65 46.01
C SER A 9 -8.56 18.63 45.01
N THR A 10 -9.41 19.44 44.44
CA THR A 10 -9.33 20.86 44.08
C THR A 10 -8.14 21.66 44.60
N LEU A 11 -7.44 22.36 43.68
CA LEU A 11 -6.66 23.59 43.92
C LEU A 11 -6.71 24.35 42.61
N SER A 12 -7.35 25.45 42.58
CA SER A 12 -7.10 26.79 43.05
C SER A 12 -6.76 27.77 41.91
N ARG A 13 -7.70 28.64 41.65
CA ARG A 13 -7.58 29.85 40.83
C ARG A 13 -6.52 30.77 41.45
N SER A 14 -5.66 31.37 40.64
CA SER A 14 -5.01 32.64 40.99
C SER A 14 -5.16 33.64 39.85
N ALA A 15 -5.99 34.59 40.05
CA ALA A 15 -6.09 35.84 39.32
C ALA A 15 -4.88 36.72 39.70
N GLY A 16 -4.09 37.11 38.70
CA GLY A 16 -3.06 38.12 38.83
C GLY A 16 -3.37 39.32 37.94
N ARG A 17 -4.02 40.33 38.56
CA ARG A 17 -4.10 41.69 38.05
C ARG A 17 -2.78 42.42 38.29
N TRP A 18 -2.16 42.98 37.25
CA TRP A 18 -1.18 44.05 37.37
C TRP A 18 -1.38 45.04 36.22
N MET A 19 -1.89 46.15 36.57
CA MET A 19 -1.48 47.57 36.56
C MET A 19 -0.97 48.16 35.26
N LEU A 20 -1.74 49.18 34.88
CA LEU A 20 -1.46 50.27 33.96
C LEU A 20 -0.07 50.90 34.14
N GLY A 21 0.67 51.04 33.05
CA GLY A 21 1.80 51.93 32.94
C GLY A 21 1.71 52.73 31.65
N ALA A 22 1.29 54.00 31.81
CA ALA A 22 1.33 54.98 30.74
C ALA A 22 2.80 55.40 30.49
N GLY A 23 3.25 55.30 29.24
CA GLY A 23 4.53 55.81 28.81
C GLY A 23 4.44 56.29 27.36
N ALA A 24 4.37 57.65 27.24
CA ALA A 24 4.48 58.33 25.96
C ALA A 24 5.91 58.21 25.40
N GLY A 25 6.08 57.97 24.13
CA GLY A 25 7.39 58.02 23.52
C GLY A 25 7.44 57.63 22.05
N ALA A 26 7.55 58.67 21.20
CA ALA A 26 8.21 58.69 19.88
C ALA A 26 7.72 57.81 18.72
N LEU A 27 7.11 58.51 17.78
CA LEU A 27 6.91 58.13 16.39
C LEU A 27 8.25 57.73 15.71
N ALA A 28 8.44 56.48 15.42
CA ALA A 28 9.38 56.04 14.42
C ALA A 28 8.58 55.35 13.29
N PHE A 29 8.49 56.03 12.15
CA PHE A 29 8.00 55.45 10.91
C PHE A 29 8.95 54.34 10.46
N ALA A 30 8.64 53.10 10.77
CA ALA A 30 9.30 51.96 10.16
C ALA A 30 8.53 51.60 8.89
N LEU A 31 9.20 51.77 7.75
CA LEU A 31 8.78 51.28 6.44
C LEU A 31 8.58 49.75 6.53
N VAL A 32 7.34 49.32 6.63
CA VAL A 32 6.97 47.91 6.51
C VAL A 32 7.02 47.58 5.03
N ALA A 33 8.10 46.95 4.59
CA ALA A 33 8.15 46.29 3.28
C ALA A 33 7.16 45.13 3.30
N PRO A 34 6.29 44.95 2.27
CA PRO A 34 5.43 43.81 2.18
C PRO A 34 6.30 42.55 1.97
N VAL A 35 6.29 41.66 2.97
CA VAL A 35 6.82 40.31 2.81
C VAL A 35 5.86 39.58 1.87
N THR A 36 6.21 39.54 0.60
CA THR A 36 5.57 38.63 -0.36
C THR A 36 5.87 37.22 0.11
N LEU A 37 4.86 36.57 0.71
CA LEU A 37 4.82 35.13 0.90
C LEU A 37 4.97 34.50 -0.49
N ALA A 38 6.19 34.08 -0.82
CA ALA A 38 6.42 33.21 -1.95
C ALA A 38 5.62 31.93 -1.69
N GLN A 39 4.46 31.79 -2.32
CA GLN A 39 3.74 30.54 -2.42
C GLN A 39 4.70 29.53 -3.04
N GLN A 40 5.22 28.63 -2.22
CA GLN A 40 5.93 27.46 -2.69
C GLN A 40 5.00 26.70 -3.61
N ALA A 41 5.27 26.78 -4.89
CA ALA A 41 4.58 26.01 -5.89
C ALA A 41 4.77 24.53 -5.53
N GLN A 42 3.68 23.88 -5.10
CA GLN A 42 3.64 22.43 -5.00
C GLN A 42 4.12 21.85 -6.34
N PRO A 43 5.09 20.93 -6.35
CA PRO A 43 5.48 20.28 -7.60
C PRO A 43 4.24 19.59 -8.15
N LYS A 44 3.78 20.03 -9.32
CA LYS A 44 2.79 19.33 -10.12
C LYS A 44 3.33 17.92 -10.35
N SER A 45 2.75 16.94 -9.67
CA SER A 45 2.97 15.53 -9.94
C SER A 45 2.33 15.21 -11.30
N THR A 46 3.04 15.48 -12.38
CA THR A 46 2.65 15.15 -13.73
C THR A 46 3.43 13.94 -14.24
N ALA A 47 3.17 12.79 -13.65
CA ALA A 47 3.36 11.51 -14.31
C ALA A 47 2.40 10.52 -13.69
N ALA A 48 1.37 10.14 -14.41
CA ALA A 48 0.60 8.96 -14.07
C ALA A 48 1.60 7.79 -13.94
N PRO A 49 1.59 7.04 -12.82
CA PRO A 49 2.48 5.90 -12.67
C PRO A 49 2.22 4.94 -13.83
N LYS A 50 3.28 4.44 -14.48
CA LYS A 50 3.15 3.39 -15.50
C LYS A 50 2.37 2.24 -14.87
N ALA A 51 1.18 1.97 -15.42
CA ALA A 51 0.34 0.87 -14.95
C ALA A 51 1.14 -0.44 -15.07
N THR A 52 1.37 -1.09 -13.94
CA THR A 52 1.92 -2.44 -13.92
C THR A 52 0.82 -3.39 -14.40
N THR A 53 1.10 -4.21 -15.39
CA THR A 53 0.15 -5.24 -15.83
C THR A 53 -0.04 -6.22 -14.69
N ILE A 54 -1.26 -6.34 -14.20
CA ILE A 54 -1.65 -7.23 -13.10
C ILE A 54 -2.62 -8.26 -13.67
N VAL A 55 -2.42 -9.53 -13.33
CA VAL A 55 -3.37 -10.60 -13.63
C VAL A 55 -4.05 -11.06 -12.34
N PRO A 56 -5.33 -11.44 -12.40
CA PRO A 56 -6.03 -12.00 -11.24
C PRO A 56 -5.39 -13.33 -10.80
N ALA A 57 -5.39 -13.59 -9.50
CA ALA A 57 -5.02 -14.90 -8.98
C ALA A 57 -6.06 -15.94 -9.40
N ALA A 58 -5.60 -17.18 -9.59
CA ALA A 58 -6.45 -18.35 -9.86
C ALA A 58 -7.03 -18.49 -11.27
N GLY A 59 -6.41 -17.93 -12.31
CA GLY A 59 -6.83 -18.18 -13.72
C GLY A 59 -8.25 -17.71 -14.03
N GLN A 60 -8.78 -16.83 -13.21
CA GLN A 60 -10.12 -16.29 -13.31
C GLN A 60 -10.21 -15.23 -14.41
N THR A 61 -11.37 -15.07 -14.98
CA THR A 61 -11.66 -13.93 -15.84
C THR A 61 -11.61 -12.62 -15.04
N ALA A 62 -11.60 -11.47 -15.70
CA ALA A 62 -11.67 -10.18 -15.01
C ALA A 62 -12.92 -10.08 -14.10
N GLU A 63 -14.01 -10.78 -14.45
CA GLU A 63 -15.25 -10.83 -13.67
C GLU A 63 -15.16 -11.67 -12.39
N ASP A 64 -14.18 -12.57 -12.32
CA ASP A 64 -13.93 -13.42 -11.15
C ASP A 64 -12.66 -13.02 -10.40
N ALA A 65 -12.18 -11.79 -10.60
CA ALA A 65 -10.98 -11.28 -9.97
C ALA A 65 -11.10 -11.16 -8.44
N TRP A 66 -12.31 -11.11 -7.91
CA TRP A 66 -12.62 -11.07 -6.49
C TRP A 66 -13.21 -12.39 -6.03
N VAL A 67 -12.78 -12.87 -4.87
CA VAL A 67 -13.22 -14.14 -4.28
C VAL A 67 -13.64 -13.91 -2.84
N LYS A 68 -14.81 -14.42 -2.45
CA LYS A 68 -15.25 -14.44 -1.07
C LYS A 68 -14.87 -15.75 -0.41
N LEU A 69 -14.09 -15.66 0.65
CA LEU A 69 -13.67 -16.78 1.49
C LEU A 69 -14.16 -16.54 2.91
N CYS A 70 -14.80 -17.53 3.51
CA CYS A 70 -15.23 -17.45 4.90
C CYS A 70 -14.56 -18.54 5.73
N MET A 71 -14.22 -18.20 6.98
CA MET A 71 -13.63 -19.14 7.93
C MET A 71 -14.25 -18.98 9.30
N LYS A 72 -14.41 -20.10 9.98
CA LYS A 72 -14.88 -20.16 11.36
C LYS A 72 -14.07 -21.23 12.08
N ASN A 73 -13.29 -20.83 13.05
CA ASN A 73 -12.45 -21.73 13.84
C ASN A 73 -12.15 -21.11 15.22
N ASP A 74 -11.42 -21.82 16.06
CA ASP A 74 -11.06 -21.36 17.40
C ASP A 74 -10.21 -20.07 17.38
N GLN A 75 -9.40 -19.86 16.34
CA GLN A 75 -8.60 -18.65 16.16
C GLN A 75 -9.46 -17.42 15.88
N THR A 76 -10.65 -17.61 15.31
CA THR A 76 -11.62 -16.52 15.08
C THR A 76 -12.54 -16.30 16.28
N GLY A 77 -12.35 -17.02 17.39
CA GLY A 77 -13.25 -17.01 18.54
C GLY A 77 -14.62 -17.58 18.22
N ALA A 78 -14.68 -18.59 17.34
CA ALA A 78 -15.89 -19.22 16.81
C ALA A 78 -16.84 -18.27 16.04
N LYS A 79 -16.42 -17.02 15.76
CA LYS A 79 -17.12 -16.13 14.85
C LYS A 79 -16.77 -16.44 13.40
N GLU A 80 -17.74 -16.30 12.51
CA GLU A 80 -17.44 -16.38 11.09
C GLU A 80 -16.75 -15.09 10.62
N ILE A 81 -15.61 -15.22 9.94
CA ILE A 81 -14.91 -14.12 9.30
C ILE A 81 -14.88 -14.36 7.80
N CYS A 82 -15.46 -13.45 7.04
CA CYS A 82 -15.43 -13.48 5.59
C CYS A 82 -14.47 -12.40 5.05
N LEU A 83 -13.72 -12.78 4.03
CA LEU A 83 -12.85 -11.90 3.26
C LEU A 83 -13.29 -11.93 1.80
N VAL A 84 -13.66 -10.78 1.26
CA VAL A 84 -13.82 -10.58 -0.19
C VAL A 84 -12.48 -10.08 -0.69
N ASN A 85 -11.71 -10.97 -1.30
CA ASN A 85 -10.29 -10.81 -1.58
C ASN A 85 -9.98 -10.71 -3.06
N HIS A 86 -9.04 -9.83 -3.41
CA HIS A 86 -8.39 -9.74 -4.70
C HIS A 86 -6.88 -9.75 -4.52
N GLU A 87 -6.17 -10.56 -5.32
CA GLU A 87 -4.71 -10.55 -5.43
C GLU A 87 -4.31 -10.25 -6.87
N GLY A 88 -3.56 -9.17 -7.04
CA GLY A 88 -2.92 -8.83 -8.31
C GLY A 88 -1.55 -9.49 -8.39
N LEU A 89 -1.32 -10.31 -9.42
CA LEU A 89 -0.08 -11.07 -9.61
C LEU A 89 0.74 -10.52 -10.77
N GLU A 90 2.05 -10.63 -10.65
CA GLU A 90 2.98 -10.40 -11.76
C GLU A 90 2.84 -11.53 -12.79
N PRO A 91 2.63 -11.22 -14.10
CA PRO A 91 2.26 -12.22 -15.11
C PRO A 91 3.29 -13.32 -15.37
N ASN A 92 4.57 -13.06 -15.10
CA ASN A 92 5.64 -14.02 -15.42
C ASN A 92 6.06 -14.88 -14.22
N THR A 93 6.00 -14.31 -13.01
CA THR A 93 6.50 -14.96 -11.79
C THR A 93 5.40 -15.42 -10.85
N GLY A 94 4.19 -14.87 -10.99
CA GLY A 94 3.09 -15.08 -10.04
C GLY A 94 3.31 -14.43 -8.68
N MET A 95 4.27 -13.52 -8.56
CA MET A 95 4.47 -12.76 -7.33
C MET A 95 3.28 -11.83 -7.09
N VAL A 96 2.83 -11.77 -5.84
CA VAL A 96 1.79 -10.81 -5.44
C VAL A 96 2.36 -9.40 -5.52
N LEU A 97 1.76 -8.56 -6.37
CA LEU A 97 2.09 -7.15 -6.53
C LEU A 97 1.26 -6.26 -5.60
N ILE A 98 0.04 -6.66 -5.33
CA ILE A 98 -0.92 -5.97 -4.48
C ILE A 98 -1.98 -6.97 -4.01
N ALA A 99 -2.49 -6.80 -2.80
CA ALA A 99 -3.71 -7.48 -2.39
C ALA A 99 -4.67 -6.47 -1.76
N ALA A 100 -5.96 -6.63 -2.06
CA ALA A 100 -7.03 -5.85 -1.46
C ALA A 100 -8.10 -6.81 -0.94
N ALA A 101 -8.63 -6.56 0.26
CA ALA A 101 -9.68 -7.39 0.83
C ALA A 101 -10.68 -6.54 1.62
N VAL A 102 -11.95 -6.91 1.55
CA VAL A 102 -12.96 -6.44 2.48
C VAL A 102 -13.19 -7.52 3.52
N ARG A 103 -12.91 -7.19 4.78
CA ARG A 103 -13.13 -8.06 5.93
C ARG A 103 -14.47 -7.74 6.57
N LYS A 104 -15.28 -8.77 6.79
CA LYS A 104 -16.51 -8.76 7.58
C LYS A 104 -16.44 -9.84 8.62
N ALA A 105 -16.69 -9.53 9.88
CA ALA A 105 -16.81 -10.54 10.94
C ALA A 105 -18.25 -10.60 11.46
N GLU A 106 -18.69 -11.79 11.80
CA GLU A 106 -20.01 -12.04 12.38
C GLU A 106 -20.19 -11.25 13.68
N GLY A 107 -21.28 -10.47 13.78
CA GLY A 107 -21.58 -9.62 14.94
C GLY A 107 -20.79 -8.30 14.99
N ASP A 108 -19.95 -8.00 13.99
CA ASP A 108 -19.33 -6.69 13.86
C ASP A 108 -20.14 -5.83 12.89
N ASP A 109 -20.57 -4.65 13.32
CA ASP A 109 -21.28 -3.69 12.47
C ASP A 109 -20.36 -3.03 11.45
N LYS A 110 -19.06 -3.03 11.72
CA LYS A 110 -18.05 -2.36 10.92
C LYS A 110 -17.28 -3.35 10.04
N GLN A 111 -17.24 -3.01 8.77
CA GLN A 111 -16.40 -3.71 7.79
C GLN A 111 -15.10 -2.95 7.58
N GLN A 112 -14.07 -3.64 7.14
CA GLN A 112 -12.75 -3.05 6.95
C GLN A 112 -12.24 -3.34 5.54
N LEU A 113 -11.78 -2.29 4.86
CA LEU A 113 -10.96 -2.43 3.67
C LEU A 113 -9.50 -2.59 4.12
N LEU A 114 -8.89 -3.68 3.70
CA LEU A 114 -7.50 -4.03 3.96
C LEU A 114 -6.73 -4.00 2.63
N ILE A 115 -5.57 -3.36 2.60
CA ILE A 115 -4.71 -3.35 1.42
C ILE A 115 -3.31 -3.75 1.87
N ARG A 116 -2.68 -4.69 1.15
CA ARG A 116 -1.32 -5.16 1.40
C ARG A 116 -0.42 -4.82 0.23
N VAL A 117 0.68 -4.16 0.53
CA VAL A 117 1.74 -3.82 -0.43
C VAL A 117 3.01 -4.58 -0.07
N PRO A 118 3.64 -5.32 -0.99
CA PRO A 118 4.85 -6.08 -0.70
C PRO A 118 6.02 -5.21 -0.24
N THR A 119 6.77 -5.69 0.78
CA THR A 119 7.98 -5.01 1.28
C THR A 119 9.13 -5.02 0.27
N ALA A 120 9.09 -5.91 -0.73
CA ALA A 120 10.07 -5.96 -1.82
C ALA A 120 10.19 -4.64 -2.60
N TYR A 121 9.23 -3.75 -2.50
CA TYR A 121 9.28 -2.41 -3.11
C TYR A 121 10.07 -1.39 -2.30
N ALA A 122 10.64 -1.76 -1.14
CA ALA A 122 11.37 -0.86 -0.25
C ALA A 122 10.54 0.40 0.07
N LEU A 123 9.43 0.20 0.75
CA LEU A 123 8.40 1.21 1.01
C LEU A 123 8.88 2.30 1.98
N VAL A 124 8.49 3.55 1.72
CA VAL A 124 8.68 4.68 2.65
C VAL A 124 7.51 4.69 3.64
N MET A 125 7.75 4.18 4.85
CA MET A 125 6.69 3.99 5.86
C MET A 125 5.91 5.26 6.21
N PRO A 126 6.56 6.43 6.46
CA PRO A 126 5.84 7.67 6.77
C PRO A 126 4.98 8.19 5.62
N ALA A 127 5.29 7.82 4.38
CA ALA A 127 4.49 8.23 3.22
C ALA A 127 3.15 7.51 3.15
N GLY A 128 3.03 6.30 3.74
CA GLY A 128 1.83 5.50 3.64
C GLY A 128 1.49 5.13 2.20
N VAL A 129 0.19 4.98 1.94
CA VAL A 129 -0.35 4.77 0.59
C VAL A 129 -1.47 5.75 0.30
N GLN A 130 -1.71 5.99 -0.97
CA GLN A 130 -2.91 6.68 -1.45
C GLN A 130 -3.78 5.69 -2.22
N ILE A 131 -5.06 5.68 -1.95
CA ILE A 131 -6.03 4.93 -2.75
C ILE A 131 -6.91 5.92 -3.51
N ARG A 132 -7.22 5.60 -4.76
CA ARG A 132 -8.12 6.37 -5.61
C ARG A 132 -9.01 5.42 -6.40
N ILE A 133 -10.30 5.64 -6.36
CA ILE A 133 -11.28 4.92 -7.18
C ILE A 133 -11.58 5.80 -8.38
N ASP A 134 -11.33 5.27 -9.57
CA ASP A 134 -11.48 5.98 -10.85
C ASP A 134 -10.88 7.40 -10.79
N GLU A 135 -11.66 8.45 -11.07
CA GLU A 135 -11.24 9.86 -11.05
C GLU A 135 -11.56 10.57 -9.72
N GLU A 136 -11.95 9.82 -8.67
CA GLU A 136 -12.26 10.37 -7.35
C GLU A 136 -11.01 10.96 -6.67
N LYS A 137 -11.24 11.75 -5.62
CA LYS A 137 -10.14 12.30 -4.81
C LYS A 137 -9.38 11.19 -4.09
N PRO A 138 -8.03 11.21 -4.11
CA PRO A 138 -7.24 10.23 -3.38
C PRO A 138 -7.49 10.27 -1.87
N ILE A 139 -7.53 9.10 -1.25
CA ILE A 139 -7.60 8.93 0.21
C ILE A 139 -6.21 8.52 0.68
N GLN A 140 -5.62 9.27 1.60
CA GLN A 140 -4.31 8.97 2.20
C GLN A 140 -4.50 8.03 3.40
N LEU A 141 -3.72 6.95 3.44
CA LEU A 141 -3.73 5.95 4.52
C LEU A 141 -2.32 5.70 5.03
N GLN A 142 -2.20 5.47 6.34
CA GLN A 142 -0.93 5.08 6.96
C GLN A 142 -0.85 3.56 7.10
N TYR A 143 0.37 3.03 7.04
CA TYR A 143 0.59 1.62 7.34
C TYR A 143 0.25 1.32 8.79
N SER A 144 -0.60 0.32 9.02
CA SER A 144 -1.02 -0.11 10.36
C SER A 144 -0.14 -1.22 10.92
N ILE A 145 0.32 -2.12 10.07
CA ILE A 145 1.21 -3.23 10.45
C ILE A 145 2.05 -3.67 9.25
N CYS A 146 3.29 -4.09 9.50
CA CYS A 146 4.14 -4.73 8.50
C CYS A 146 4.49 -6.15 8.93
N PHE A 147 4.33 -7.07 8.00
CA PHE A 147 4.80 -8.45 8.05
C PHE A 147 6.15 -8.55 7.31
N PRO A 148 6.86 -9.67 7.41
CA PRO A 148 8.14 -9.82 6.68
C PRO A 148 8.04 -9.58 5.17
N THR A 149 6.91 -9.92 4.54
CA THR A 149 6.73 -9.87 3.08
C THR A 149 5.81 -8.76 2.60
N SER A 150 5.04 -8.10 3.48
CA SER A 150 4.09 -7.05 3.09
C SER A 150 3.78 -6.10 4.23
N CYS A 151 3.47 -4.84 3.91
CA CYS A 151 2.86 -3.89 4.83
C CYS A 151 1.38 -3.72 4.52
N GLN A 152 0.57 -3.59 5.55
CA GLN A 152 -0.88 -3.47 5.47
C GLN A 152 -1.33 -2.09 5.90
N VAL A 153 -2.24 -1.51 5.15
CA VAL A 153 -3.09 -0.40 5.57
C VAL A 153 -4.51 -0.92 5.78
N GLN A 154 -5.26 -0.27 6.65
CA GLN A 154 -6.64 -0.61 6.87
C GLN A 154 -7.48 0.64 7.13
N MET A 155 -8.72 0.61 6.70
CA MET A 155 -9.71 1.64 6.98
C MET A 155 -11.10 1.03 7.10
N GLU A 156 -12.00 1.74 7.74
CA GLU A 156 -13.40 1.36 7.77
C GLU A 156 -13.99 1.47 6.36
N LEU A 157 -14.68 0.43 5.91
CA LEU A 157 -15.45 0.45 4.68
C LEU A 157 -16.80 1.13 4.97
N THR A 158 -16.84 2.45 4.78
CA THR A 158 -18.08 3.21 4.91
C THR A 158 -19.05 2.87 3.78
N ALA A 159 -20.35 3.12 3.98
CA ALA A 159 -21.37 2.91 2.95
C ALA A 159 -21.03 3.69 1.66
N GLU A 160 -20.50 4.91 1.78
CA GLU A 160 -20.09 5.72 0.63
C GLU A 160 -18.93 5.06 -0.14
N LEU A 161 -17.90 4.58 0.57
CA LEU A 161 -16.76 3.90 -0.05
C LEU A 161 -17.18 2.58 -0.71
N TYR A 162 -18.08 1.83 -0.05
CA TYR A 162 -18.65 0.60 -0.61
C TYR A 162 -19.37 0.88 -1.94
N GLU A 163 -20.24 1.88 -2.01
CA GLU A 163 -20.95 2.23 -3.25
C GLU A 163 -19.98 2.69 -4.36
N LYS A 164 -18.92 3.41 -4.02
CA LYS A 164 -17.85 3.76 -4.96
C LYS A 164 -17.11 2.53 -5.49
N MET A 165 -16.80 1.56 -4.62
CA MET A 165 -16.18 0.30 -5.05
C MET A 165 -17.12 -0.55 -5.90
N ARG A 166 -18.42 -0.54 -5.56
CA ARG A 166 -19.45 -1.31 -6.27
C ARG A 166 -19.69 -0.81 -7.69
N SER A 167 -19.72 0.51 -7.88
CA SER A 167 -20.00 1.15 -9.16
C SER A 167 -18.76 1.50 -9.96
N GLY A 168 -17.59 1.55 -9.30
CA GLY A 168 -16.32 1.91 -9.89
C GLY A 168 -15.76 0.82 -10.80
N LYS A 169 -14.81 1.22 -11.65
CA LYS A 169 -14.11 0.32 -12.58
C LYS A 169 -12.79 -0.17 -12.00
N GLN A 170 -12.09 0.74 -11.33
CA GLN A 170 -10.73 0.48 -10.85
C GLN A 170 -10.42 1.26 -9.60
N MET A 171 -9.74 0.63 -8.65
CA MET A 171 -9.06 1.29 -7.55
C MET A 171 -7.55 1.29 -7.83
N VAL A 172 -6.89 2.43 -7.75
CA VAL A 172 -5.43 2.53 -7.86
C VAL A 172 -4.86 2.74 -6.47
N VAL A 173 -3.95 1.87 -6.07
CA VAL A 173 -3.16 1.99 -4.84
C VAL A 173 -1.80 2.54 -5.20
N ALA A 174 -1.43 3.71 -4.68
CA ALA A 174 -0.14 4.33 -4.92
C ALA A 174 0.72 4.29 -3.66
N ALA A 175 1.92 3.74 -3.76
CA ALA A 175 2.90 3.67 -2.69
C ALA A 175 4.23 4.30 -3.12
N MET A 176 4.97 4.89 -2.19
CA MET A 176 6.27 5.49 -2.44
C MET A 176 7.40 4.56 -2.00
N ASN A 177 8.43 4.41 -2.83
CA ASN A 177 9.64 3.67 -2.49
C ASN A 177 10.75 4.59 -1.97
N ILE A 178 11.85 4.01 -1.45
CA ILE A 178 13.01 4.75 -0.90
C ILE A 178 13.70 5.67 -1.93
N GLN A 179 13.50 5.45 -3.24
CA GLN A 179 13.99 6.34 -4.29
C GLN A 179 13.01 7.50 -4.56
N GLN A 180 12.02 7.71 -3.67
CA GLN A 180 10.95 8.71 -3.80
C GLN A 180 10.11 8.56 -5.07
N LYS A 181 10.11 7.37 -5.66
CA LYS A 181 9.29 7.05 -6.81
C LYS A 181 7.94 6.50 -6.36
N THR A 182 6.86 7.11 -6.85
CA THR A 182 5.51 6.60 -6.65
C THR A 182 5.23 5.46 -7.63
N MET A 183 4.79 4.34 -7.08
CA MET A 183 4.37 3.15 -7.81
C MET A 183 2.87 3.01 -7.68
N GLY A 184 2.17 2.81 -8.81
CA GLY A 184 0.73 2.60 -8.85
C GLY A 184 0.38 1.15 -9.12
N PHE A 185 -0.52 0.60 -8.32
CA PHE A 185 -1.03 -0.76 -8.42
C PHE A 185 -2.52 -0.70 -8.73
N PRO A 186 -2.94 -1.01 -9.97
CA PRO A 186 -4.34 -1.06 -10.31
C PRO A 186 -4.99 -2.31 -9.69
N VAL A 187 -6.12 -2.11 -9.05
CA VAL A 187 -6.99 -3.16 -8.50
C VAL A 187 -8.31 -3.06 -9.25
N PRO A 188 -8.64 -3.99 -10.16
CA PRO A 188 -9.90 -3.96 -10.88
C PRO A 188 -11.07 -4.16 -9.90
N LEU A 189 -12.12 -3.36 -10.05
CA LEU A 189 -13.34 -3.49 -9.24
C LEU A 189 -14.42 -4.34 -9.93
N THR A 190 -14.18 -4.75 -11.18
CA THR A 190 -15.03 -5.72 -11.89
C THR A 190 -15.11 -7.02 -11.09
N GLY A 191 -16.32 -7.51 -10.86
CA GLY A 191 -16.56 -8.72 -10.06
C GLY A 191 -16.63 -8.49 -8.54
N PHE A 192 -16.26 -7.31 -8.04
CA PHE A 192 -16.32 -7.01 -6.60
C PHE A 192 -17.73 -7.23 -6.02
N SER A 193 -18.76 -6.62 -6.63
CA SER A 193 -20.16 -6.75 -6.17
C SER A 193 -20.63 -8.20 -6.20
N LYS A 194 -20.31 -8.93 -7.28
CA LYS A 194 -20.65 -10.35 -7.43
C LYS A 194 -20.06 -11.19 -6.30
N ALA A 195 -18.79 -10.97 -5.96
CA ALA A 195 -18.13 -11.68 -4.88
C ALA A 195 -18.63 -11.24 -3.50
N TYR A 196 -18.87 -9.94 -3.32
CA TYR A 196 -19.32 -9.39 -2.04
C TYR A 196 -20.72 -9.87 -1.66
N ASP A 197 -21.67 -9.83 -2.59
CA ASP A 197 -23.06 -10.22 -2.38
C ASP A 197 -23.28 -11.73 -2.53
N GLY A 198 -22.40 -12.41 -3.28
CA GLY A 198 -22.50 -13.82 -3.58
C GLY A 198 -22.15 -14.75 -2.41
N PRO A 199 -22.34 -16.07 -2.58
CA PRO A 199 -21.91 -17.06 -1.60
C PRO A 199 -20.37 -17.14 -1.52
N PRO A 200 -19.80 -17.60 -0.39
CA PRO A 200 -18.37 -17.87 -0.31
C PRO A 200 -17.99 -19.05 -1.21
N VAL A 201 -16.78 -18.99 -1.75
CA VAL A 201 -16.16 -20.13 -2.43
C VAL A 201 -15.61 -21.09 -1.37
N ASP A 202 -15.73 -22.39 -1.64
CA ASP A 202 -15.13 -23.40 -0.77
C ASP A 202 -13.60 -23.25 -0.70
N ASN A 203 -13.06 -23.23 0.51
CA ASN A 203 -11.65 -22.99 0.75
C ASN A 203 -10.74 -24.04 0.09
N ALA A 204 -11.13 -25.33 0.11
CA ALA A 204 -10.34 -26.38 -0.50
C ALA A 204 -10.31 -26.25 -2.04
N THR A 205 -11.43 -25.88 -2.64
CA THR A 205 -11.52 -25.59 -4.07
C THR A 205 -10.65 -24.40 -4.46
N TYR A 206 -10.68 -23.32 -3.68
CA TYR A 206 -9.84 -22.14 -3.90
C TYR A 206 -8.35 -22.47 -3.82
N GLU A 207 -7.93 -23.20 -2.78
CA GLU A 207 -6.53 -23.61 -2.59
C GLU A 207 -6.04 -24.51 -3.74
N ALA A 208 -6.88 -25.44 -4.22
CA ALA A 208 -6.55 -26.29 -5.36
C ALA A 208 -6.33 -25.47 -6.64
N GLN A 209 -7.23 -24.53 -6.95
CA GLN A 209 -7.12 -23.64 -8.11
C GLN A 209 -5.86 -22.75 -8.01
N ARG A 210 -5.60 -22.19 -6.83
CA ARG A 210 -4.42 -21.37 -6.57
C ARG A 210 -3.13 -22.17 -6.78
N SER A 211 -3.08 -23.41 -6.28
CA SER A 211 -1.92 -24.30 -6.44
C SER A 211 -1.67 -24.62 -7.91
N GLN A 212 -2.69 -24.89 -8.69
CA GLN A 212 -2.58 -25.11 -10.15
C GLN A 212 -2.03 -23.87 -10.86
N LEU A 213 -2.50 -22.69 -10.52
CA LEU A 213 -1.99 -21.42 -11.09
C LEU A 213 -0.52 -21.21 -10.76
N MET A 214 -0.11 -21.44 -9.51
CA MET A 214 1.30 -21.32 -9.10
C MET A 214 2.20 -22.32 -9.85
N GLU A 215 1.71 -23.50 -10.15
CA GLU A 215 2.43 -24.49 -10.99
C GLU A 215 2.65 -23.96 -12.43
N VAL A 216 1.64 -23.32 -13.02
CA VAL A 216 1.76 -22.68 -14.34
C VAL A 216 2.85 -21.59 -14.33
N PHE A 217 2.86 -20.73 -13.30
CA PHE A 217 3.91 -19.70 -13.17
C PHE A 217 5.30 -20.31 -13.00
N ARG A 218 5.45 -21.34 -12.17
CA ARG A 218 6.71 -22.03 -11.96
C ARG A 218 7.26 -22.62 -13.26
N LYS A 219 6.42 -23.27 -14.07
CA LYS A 219 6.80 -23.78 -15.39
C LYS A 219 7.23 -22.64 -16.32
N ARG A 220 6.45 -21.57 -16.41
CA ARG A 220 6.81 -20.40 -17.24
C ARG A 220 8.14 -19.79 -16.83
N GLN A 221 8.38 -19.64 -15.52
CA GLN A 221 9.63 -19.11 -15.01
C GLN A 221 10.83 -20.02 -15.37
N ALA A 222 10.66 -21.35 -15.24
CA ALA A 222 11.69 -22.31 -15.66
C ALA A 222 12.03 -22.19 -17.16
N ASP A 223 11.00 -22.05 -18.01
CA ASP A 223 11.17 -21.85 -19.45
C ASP A 223 11.91 -20.55 -19.77
N LEU A 224 11.58 -19.45 -19.10
CA LEU A 224 12.27 -18.17 -19.27
C LEU A 224 13.75 -18.26 -18.88
N VAL A 225 14.06 -18.92 -17.77
CA VAL A 225 15.44 -19.17 -17.32
C VAL A 225 16.19 -20.04 -18.32
N ALA A 226 15.56 -21.10 -18.83
CA ALA A 226 16.17 -21.97 -19.85
C ALA A 226 16.50 -21.21 -21.16
N LYS A 227 15.56 -20.41 -21.65
CA LYS A 227 15.73 -19.52 -22.81
C LYS A 227 16.84 -18.49 -22.59
N ALA A 228 16.92 -17.88 -21.42
CA ALA A 228 17.97 -16.90 -21.08
C ALA A 228 19.37 -17.55 -21.06
N LYS A 229 19.47 -18.78 -20.56
CA LYS A 229 20.74 -19.55 -20.59
C LYS A 229 21.20 -19.88 -22.02
N GLN A 230 20.26 -20.20 -22.91
CA GLN A 230 20.55 -20.48 -24.32
C GLN A 230 20.92 -19.22 -25.12
N ALA A 231 20.30 -18.06 -24.77
CA ALA A 231 20.55 -16.79 -25.43
C ALA A 231 21.87 -16.11 -25.00
N LYS A 232 22.54 -16.59 -23.94
CA LYS A 232 23.84 -16.05 -23.52
C LYS A 232 24.89 -16.50 -24.52
N PRO A 233 25.55 -15.62 -25.33
CA PRO A 233 26.63 -16.00 -26.20
C PRO A 233 27.72 -16.69 -25.36
N ALA A 234 28.30 -17.76 -25.86
CA ALA A 234 29.49 -18.35 -25.28
C ALA A 234 30.50 -17.21 -25.08
N ALA A 235 30.75 -16.83 -23.84
CA ALA A 235 31.73 -15.80 -23.54
C ALA A 235 33.06 -16.26 -24.15
N GLY A 236 33.54 -15.51 -25.15
CA GLY A 236 34.78 -15.80 -25.85
C GLY A 236 35.89 -16.01 -24.84
N ALA A 237 36.71 -16.99 -25.13
CA ALA A 237 37.93 -17.29 -24.40
C ALA A 237 38.74 -16.02 -24.12
N PRO A 238 39.37 -15.89 -22.94
CA PRO A 238 40.16 -14.72 -22.63
C PRO A 238 41.33 -14.63 -23.61
N GLY A 239 41.25 -13.65 -24.50
CA GLY A 239 42.36 -13.28 -25.35
C GLY A 239 43.55 -12.88 -24.48
N ASN A 240 44.64 -13.58 -24.64
CA ASN A 240 45.91 -13.39 -23.99
C ASN A 240 46.45 -11.97 -24.30
N ALA A 241 46.15 -11.00 -23.44
CA ALA A 241 46.75 -9.68 -23.52
C ALA A 241 48.16 -9.77 -22.93
N THR A 242 49.13 -9.96 -23.79
CA THR A 242 50.56 -9.83 -23.50
C THR A 242 50.85 -8.42 -22.98
N ALA A 243 51.10 -8.30 -21.69
CA ALA A 243 51.55 -7.06 -21.07
C ALA A 243 52.96 -6.72 -21.56
N GLN A 244 53.09 -5.76 -22.47
CA GLN A 244 54.36 -5.11 -22.75
C GLN A 244 54.66 -4.13 -21.59
N GLN A 245 55.58 -4.56 -20.71
CA GLN A 245 56.24 -3.73 -19.73
C GLN A 245 57.10 -2.67 -20.45
N LYS A 246 56.64 -1.43 -20.46
CA LYS A 246 57.45 -0.29 -20.87
C LYS A 246 58.36 0.13 -19.70
N LYS A 247 59.68 -0.18 -19.84
CA LYS A 247 60.78 0.15 -18.94
C LYS A 247 60.89 1.67 -18.80
N ALA A 248 60.81 2.20 -17.56
CA ALA A 248 61.09 3.60 -17.24
C ALA A 248 62.59 3.86 -17.25
N PRO A 249 63.08 5.03 -17.68
CA PRO A 249 64.47 5.43 -17.49
C PRO A 249 64.68 6.04 -16.10
N THR A 250 65.74 5.60 -15.44
CA THR A 250 66.28 6.15 -14.20
C THR A 250 67.27 7.27 -14.52
N PRO A 251 67.53 8.26 -13.59
CA PRO A 251 68.15 9.54 -13.78
C PRO A 251 69.65 9.52 -14.10
#